data_9b5ba75fb5e948888030fb51f324e718
#
_entry.id   9b5ba75fb5e948888030fb51f324e718
#
_cell.length_a   1.000
_cell.length_b   1.000
_cell.length_c   1.000
_cell.angle_alpha   90.00
_cell.angle_beta   90.00
_cell.angle_gamma   90.00
#
_symmetry.space_group_name_H-M   'P 1'
#
loop_
_entity.id
_entity.type
_entity.pdbx_description
1 polymer ?
#
loop_
_entity_poly.entity_id
_entity_poly.type
_entity_poly.pdbx_seq_one_letter_code
_entity_poly.pdbx_strand_id
1 'polypeptide(L)'
;MNGSGGSSSGSSNANSSGGSPNGSAGGSPNGSAGASTGGMGGTGSSGGAGASGSGGSTPDGVAVKLDAIHQTIQGFGINTLWMPSNKSLPTDKLFTTTGADAIGLSILRVGMSSNGSLIGSFIAEAKAKGAKIIGSTFSPPAKCKSNGNTKQGGFLLETCFDAWSTTIANFAQVQGLYAMSIGDEPDFASCQAKGPPCTGDFDSTTFTAKQLAAWVKVVGPKLKAQGIKVIAPEVDEWNHAWSNVSATGSLVSTHPHSSDPLNCGCFANALSETGCAQTCLDGNGYDYGHWLWKDQEAWHAFDIFGVHEHDSQVAYAWPAEVNGGKRDKEVWQTEMSGFKYWPEEGPSTGIDNAVAVAGWIHSALTVGEASAWLWGFYESFFLNDNQGLAVIQGSSTIAKRYYTLGNYSRFVRPDFVAVEVVGNTNQDVLLSAFKGPDGSVVVVAVNKGSAAVAMPITITGGTAPVMLTPTVTSGTDNLRDLPAVMLSSGSFTAMLPSTSVTTFSGK
;
A
#
# COMPACT_ATOMS: atom_id res chain seq x y z
N MET A 1 -47.78 -32.43 29.65
CA MET A 1 -47.36 -33.47 30.64
C MET A 1 -45.84 -33.29 30.69
N ASN A 2 -45.39 -32.54 31.65
CA ASN A 2 -44.70 -32.92 32.90
C ASN A 2 -43.39 -33.66 32.57
N GLY A 3 -42.21 -33.30 33.05
CA GLY A 3 -41.74 -32.46 34.14
C GLY A 3 -40.20 -32.41 34.02
N SER A 4 -39.57 -31.36 34.33
CA SER A 4 -39.09 -30.85 35.59
C SER A 4 -37.93 -31.62 36.22
N GLY A 5 -36.91 -30.84 36.54
CA GLY A 5 -35.85 -31.07 37.54
C GLY A 5 -34.45 -30.91 36.96
N GLY A 6 -33.54 -30.07 37.37
CA GLY A 6 -33.45 -29.20 38.54
C GLY A 6 -32.06 -29.32 39.12
N SER A 7 -31.35 -28.21 39.28
CA SER A 7 -30.35 -27.85 40.29
C SER A 7 -29.08 -28.72 40.42
N SER A 8 -27.92 -28.24 40.76
CA SER A 8 -27.41 -27.01 41.40
C SER A 8 -25.88 -27.13 41.58
N SER A 9 -25.25 -25.97 41.51
CA SER A 9 -24.19 -25.41 42.37
C SER A 9 -22.90 -26.18 42.67
N GLY A 10 -21.83 -25.42 42.64
CA GLY A 10 -20.57 -25.73 43.31
C GLY A 10 -19.42 -24.81 42.96
N SER A 11 -19.37 -23.68 43.67
CA SER A 11 -18.21 -22.79 43.74
C SER A 11 -17.03 -23.47 44.44
N SER A 12 -15.82 -23.14 44.03
CA SER A 12 -14.74 -22.90 45.02
C SER A 12 -13.58 -22.14 44.43
N ASN A 13 -13.33 -21.00 45.03
CA ASN A 13 -12.12 -20.19 44.96
C ASN A 13 -10.90 -20.97 45.51
N ALA A 14 -9.74 -20.69 44.96
CA ALA A 14 -8.50 -20.66 45.75
C ALA A 14 -7.45 -19.72 45.10
N ASN A 15 -7.15 -18.67 45.82
CA ASN A 15 -5.98 -17.79 45.74
C ASN A 15 -4.69 -18.49 46.11
N SER A 16 -3.56 -18.09 45.48
CA SER A 16 -2.22 -17.92 46.13
C SER A 16 -1.28 -17.30 45.07
N SER A 17 -0.90 -16.10 45.14
CA SER A 17 0.09 -15.24 45.78
C SER A 17 1.51 -15.80 45.79
N GLY A 18 2.46 -14.95 45.27
CA GLY A 18 3.89 -14.95 45.50
C GLY A 18 4.70 -15.16 44.23
N GLY A 19 5.67 -14.34 43.84
CA GLY A 19 6.42 -13.28 44.45
C GLY A 19 7.59 -13.02 43.50
N SER A 20 7.90 -11.80 43.25
CA SER A 20 9.15 -11.36 42.58
C SER A 20 10.36 -11.59 43.49
N PRO A 21 11.57 -11.66 42.92
CA PRO A 21 12.50 -10.64 43.33
C PRO A 21 13.35 -9.99 42.19
N ASN A 22 13.67 -8.75 42.47
CA ASN A 22 14.65 -7.86 41.88
C ASN A 22 16.09 -8.39 41.78
N GLY A 23 16.87 -7.76 40.87
CA GLY A 23 18.33 -7.71 40.92
C GLY A 23 18.85 -7.19 39.56
N SER A 24 19.07 -5.99 39.43
CA SER A 24 20.17 -5.02 39.59
C SER A 24 21.39 -5.25 38.68
N ALA A 25 21.61 -4.28 37.83
CA ALA A 25 22.78 -3.41 37.61
C ALA A 25 24.05 -3.95 36.91
N GLY A 26 24.56 -3.08 36.04
CA GLY A 26 25.97 -2.92 35.66
C GLY A 26 26.23 -3.28 34.20
N GLY A 27 26.76 -2.47 33.32
CA GLY A 27 27.61 -1.33 33.38
C GLY A 27 28.20 -1.19 31.98
N SER A 28 28.21 0.00 31.44
CA SER A 28 29.03 0.37 30.28
C SER A 28 30.51 0.34 30.61
N PRO A 29 31.39 0.17 29.62
CA PRO A 29 32.30 1.27 29.45
C PRO A 29 32.54 1.76 28.00
N ASN A 30 32.74 3.02 27.89
CA ASN A 30 33.35 3.80 26.83
C ASN A 30 34.71 3.25 26.35
N GLY A 31 35.01 3.40 25.09
CA GLY A 31 36.34 3.30 24.54
C GLY A 31 36.49 4.15 23.30
N SER A 32 37.13 5.29 23.48
CA SER A 32 37.50 6.27 22.45
C SER A 32 38.77 5.88 21.71
N ALA A 33 38.94 6.53 20.57
CA ALA A 33 40.15 7.02 19.91
C ALA A 33 40.91 6.14 18.91
N GLY A 34 41.21 6.77 17.79
CA GLY A 34 42.29 6.41 16.90
C GLY A 34 42.22 7.06 15.53
N ALA A 35 42.60 8.34 15.46
CA ALA A 35 42.90 9.01 14.19
C ALA A 35 44.25 8.52 13.64
N SER A 36 44.38 8.34 12.34
CA SER A 36 45.67 8.45 11.67
C SER A 36 45.52 9.03 10.27
N THR A 37 46.19 10.13 10.10
CA THR A 37 46.47 10.89 8.91
C THR A 37 47.50 10.20 8.03
N GLY A 38 47.35 10.31 6.69
CA GLY A 38 48.39 9.97 5.74
C GLY A 38 48.05 10.54 4.37
N GLY A 39 48.71 11.63 4.03
CA GLY A 39 48.60 12.37 2.80
C GLY A 39 49.66 12.04 1.77
N MET A 40 49.70 12.81 0.70
CA MET A 40 50.55 12.91 -0.50
C MET A 40 49.95 12.22 -1.73
N GLY A 41 49.67 12.84 -2.85
CA GLY A 41 50.33 13.96 -3.50
C GLY A 41 50.62 13.51 -4.94
N GLY A 42 50.06 14.14 -5.96
CA GLY A 42 50.34 13.78 -7.33
C GLY A 42 49.64 14.67 -8.34
N THR A 43 50.36 15.60 -8.87
CA THR A 43 50.05 16.62 -9.88
C THR A 43 49.85 16.04 -11.27
N GLY A 44 48.94 16.66 -12.07
CA GLY A 44 48.92 16.44 -13.51
C GLY A 44 47.83 17.23 -14.20
N SER A 45 48.18 18.35 -14.77
CA SER A 45 47.39 19.29 -15.57
C SER A 45 47.16 18.81 -17.00
N SER A 46 46.02 19.14 -17.58
CA SER A 46 45.86 19.87 -18.88
C SER A 46 44.38 19.78 -19.29
N GLY A 47 43.61 20.81 -19.40
CA GLY A 47 43.43 21.65 -20.55
C GLY A 47 42.36 21.10 -21.49
N GLY A 48 41.10 21.60 -21.35
CA GLY A 48 40.05 21.40 -22.34
C GLY A 48 38.96 22.43 -22.10
N ALA A 49 38.94 23.47 -22.95
CA ALA A 49 37.86 24.47 -22.95
C ALA A 49 36.54 23.79 -23.38
N GLY A 50 35.55 23.79 -22.51
CA GLY A 50 34.23 23.30 -22.79
C GLY A 50 33.20 24.33 -22.38
N ALA A 51 32.27 24.56 -23.24
CA ALA A 51 31.16 25.48 -23.26
C ALA A 51 30.58 25.83 -21.90
N SER A 52 30.46 27.13 -21.64
CA SER A 52 29.66 27.73 -20.58
C SER A 52 28.17 27.44 -20.82
N GLY A 53 27.70 26.34 -20.26
CA GLY A 53 26.29 26.14 -19.97
C GLY A 53 25.91 27.09 -18.83
N SER A 54 24.95 27.97 -19.05
CA SER A 54 24.35 28.81 -18.03
C SER A 54 23.85 27.93 -16.89
N GLY A 55 24.66 27.83 -15.85
CA GLY A 55 24.23 27.25 -14.58
C GLY A 55 23.15 28.14 -13.97
N GLY A 56 21.90 27.73 -14.14
CA GLY A 56 20.85 28.23 -13.31
C GLY A 56 21.20 27.88 -11.87
N SER A 57 21.40 28.90 -11.04
CA SER A 57 21.51 28.75 -9.59
C SER A 57 20.31 27.91 -9.12
N THR A 58 20.57 26.76 -8.52
CA THR A 58 19.56 26.01 -7.77
C THR A 58 18.95 26.99 -6.77
N PRO A 59 17.62 27.22 -6.81
CA PRO A 59 16.98 28.07 -5.82
C PRO A 59 17.29 27.50 -4.43
N ASP A 60 17.66 28.37 -3.46
CA ASP A 60 17.69 27.99 -2.05
C ASP A 60 16.26 27.62 -1.64
N GLY A 61 15.89 26.34 -1.71
CA GLY A 61 14.55 25.87 -1.39
C GLY A 61 14.10 24.65 -2.19
N VAL A 62 12.86 24.23 -1.95
CA VAL A 62 12.23 23.11 -2.62
C VAL A 62 11.82 23.47 -4.05
N ALA A 63 12.13 22.62 -5.02
CA ALA A 63 11.68 22.75 -6.39
C ALA A 63 10.75 21.60 -6.81
N VAL A 64 9.62 21.94 -7.39
CA VAL A 64 8.68 21.04 -8.09
C VAL A 64 8.95 21.14 -9.58
N LYS A 65 9.37 20.06 -10.22
CA LYS A 65 9.78 20.03 -11.64
C LYS A 65 8.68 19.42 -12.50
N LEU A 66 7.88 20.22 -13.16
CA LEU A 66 6.72 19.78 -13.97
C LEU A 66 7.10 19.01 -15.26
N ASP A 67 8.35 19.05 -15.66
CA ASP A 67 8.91 18.34 -16.83
C ASP A 67 9.60 17.01 -16.45
N ALA A 68 9.89 16.78 -15.18
CA ALA A 68 10.44 15.52 -14.68
C ALA A 68 9.30 14.60 -14.24
N ILE A 69 8.74 13.86 -15.20
CA ILE A 69 7.52 13.05 -15.05
C ILE A 69 7.86 11.65 -14.60
N HIS A 70 7.10 11.14 -13.62
CA HIS A 70 7.10 9.77 -13.13
C HIS A 70 5.84 9.00 -13.59
N GLN A 71 5.23 8.22 -12.70
CA GLN A 71 4.05 7.40 -13.03
C GLN A 71 2.79 8.22 -13.27
N THR A 72 1.89 7.64 -14.07
CA THR A 72 0.51 8.10 -14.18
C THR A 72 -0.31 7.57 -13.02
N ILE A 73 -1.08 8.44 -12.39
CA ILE A 73 -1.96 8.10 -11.30
C ILE A 73 -3.27 7.51 -11.83
N GLN A 74 -3.63 6.33 -11.37
CA GLN A 74 -4.90 5.67 -11.68
C GLN A 74 -5.98 5.99 -10.66
N GLY A 75 -5.59 6.38 -9.45
CA GLY A 75 -6.47 6.89 -8.42
C GLY A 75 -6.27 6.31 -7.03
N PHE A 76 -7.24 6.61 -6.18
CA PHE A 76 -7.30 6.15 -4.79
C PHE A 76 -8.59 5.40 -4.57
N GLY A 77 -8.59 4.44 -3.65
CA GLY A 77 -9.74 3.57 -3.51
C GLY A 77 -9.98 3.04 -2.11
N ILE A 78 -10.99 2.21 -2.05
CA ILE A 78 -11.42 1.52 -0.84
C ILE A 78 -11.96 0.13 -1.20
N ASN A 79 -11.84 -0.80 -0.24
CA ASN A 79 -12.48 -2.11 -0.34
C ASN A 79 -13.88 -2.09 0.29
N THR A 80 -14.80 -2.84 -0.31
CA THR A 80 -16.07 -3.20 0.32
C THR A 80 -16.16 -4.70 0.64
N LEU A 81 -15.00 -5.35 0.65
CA LEU A 81 -14.85 -6.73 1.10
C LEU A 81 -15.39 -6.86 2.53
N TRP A 82 -16.08 -7.95 2.78
CA TRP A 82 -16.58 -8.31 4.10
C TRP A 82 -17.54 -7.30 4.76
N MET A 83 -17.91 -6.21 4.09
CA MET A 83 -18.93 -5.31 4.62
C MET A 83 -20.26 -6.07 4.80
N PRO A 84 -20.86 -6.04 5.98
CA PRO A 84 -22.19 -6.61 6.18
C PRO A 84 -23.19 -6.01 5.20
N SER A 85 -24.04 -6.82 4.61
CA SER A 85 -25.02 -6.40 3.59
C SER A 85 -26.05 -5.36 4.10
N ASN A 86 -26.20 -5.23 5.42
CA ASN A 86 -27.06 -4.24 6.07
C ASN A 86 -26.38 -2.90 6.38
N LYS A 87 -25.07 -2.77 6.05
CA LYS A 87 -24.36 -1.50 6.25
C LYS A 87 -24.50 -0.62 5.02
N SER A 88 -24.60 0.68 5.25
CA SER A 88 -24.58 1.70 4.19
C SER A 88 -23.18 2.25 4.01
N LEU A 89 -22.79 2.43 2.75
CA LEU A 89 -21.56 3.15 2.39
C LEU A 89 -21.94 4.57 1.95
N PRO A 90 -21.32 5.62 2.49
CA PRO A 90 -21.59 7.00 2.07
C PRO A 90 -20.96 7.32 0.71
N THR A 91 -21.48 6.69 -0.36
CA THR A 91 -20.89 6.72 -1.71
C THR A 91 -20.76 8.13 -2.26
N ASP A 92 -21.65 9.07 -1.90
CA ASP A 92 -21.53 10.47 -2.29
C ASP A 92 -20.32 11.14 -1.65
N LYS A 93 -20.04 10.86 -0.38
CA LYS A 93 -18.83 11.40 0.28
C LYS A 93 -17.56 10.72 -0.20
N LEU A 94 -17.60 9.43 -0.49
CA LEU A 94 -16.42 8.67 -0.91
C LEU A 94 -16.02 8.98 -2.35
N PHE A 95 -16.95 8.97 -3.30
CA PHE A 95 -16.63 8.97 -4.74
C PHE A 95 -16.91 10.29 -5.46
N THR A 96 -17.29 11.37 -4.75
CA THR A 96 -17.38 12.70 -5.36
C THR A 96 -16.27 13.61 -4.86
N THR A 97 -15.92 14.62 -5.65
CA THR A 97 -14.91 15.64 -5.31
C THR A 97 -15.52 16.90 -4.72
N THR A 98 -16.84 17.02 -4.75
CA THR A 98 -17.58 18.21 -4.30
C THR A 98 -18.55 17.84 -3.16
N GLY A 99 -18.76 18.79 -2.27
CA GLY A 99 -19.61 18.60 -1.10
C GLY A 99 -18.81 18.50 0.22
N ALA A 100 -19.53 18.64 1.32
CA ALA A 100 -18.95 18.49 2.65
C ALA A 100 -18.45 17.05 2.86
N ASP A 101 -17.25 16.90 3.36
CA ASP A 101 -16.58 15.63 3.60
C ASP A 101 -16.35 14.74 2.35
N ALA A 102 -16.51 15.29 1.14
CA ALA A 102 -16.23 14.53 -0.09
C ALA A 102 -14.73 14.34 -0.26
N ILE A 103 -14.29 13.08 -0.45
CA ILE A 103 -12.86 12.74 -0.60
C ILE A 103 -12.46 12.28 -1.99
N GLY A 104 -13.39 12.04 -2.89
CA GLY A 104 -13.11 11.84 -4.31
C GLY A 104 -12.38 10.55 -4.67
N LEU A 105 -12.63 9.44 -4.00
CA LEU A 105 -12.11 8.13 -4.41
C LEU A 105 -12.54 7.81 -5.85
N SER A 106 -11.71 7.05 -6.55
CA SER A 106 -11.95 6.71 -7.96
C SER A 106 -11.82 5.21 -8.25
N ILE A 107 -11.57 4.40 -7.21
CA ILE A 107 -11.46 2.94 -7.30
C ILE A 107 -12.26 2.30 -6.17
N LEU A 108 -13.03 1.25 -6.52
CA LEU A 108 -13.70 0.36 -5.58
C LEU A 108 -13.20 -1.06 -5.80
N ARG A 109 -12.72 -1.74 -4.74
CA ARG A 109 -12.33 -3.14 -4.77
C ARG A 109 -13.41 -4.02 -4.15
N VAL A 110 -13.73 -5.11 -4.85
CA VAL A 110 -14.67 -6.16 -4.45
C VAL A 110 -14.00 -7.52 -4.54
N GLY A 111 -14.61 -8.56 -3.97
CA GLY A 111 -14.07 -9.90 -3.99
C GLY A 111 -14.95 -10.90 -4.74
N MET A 112 -14.34 -12.04 -5.04
CA MET A 112 -15.02 -13.22 -5.55
C MET A 112 -14.83 -14.38 -4.57
N SER A 113 -15.94 -14.97 -4.14
CA SER A 113 -15.93 -16.14 -3.25
C SER A 113 -15.57 -17.44 -3.99
N SER A 114 -15.33 -18.50 -3.23
CA SER A 114 -15.00 -19.83 -3.75
C SER A 114 -16.07 -20.47 -4.64
N ASN A 115 -17.31 -19.98 -4.58
CA ASN A 115 -18.39 -20.42 -5.48
C ASN A 115 -18.65 -19.46 -6.66
N GLY A 116 -17.82 -18.44 -6.85
CA GLY A 116 -17.97 -17.45 -7.91
C GLY A 116 -18.97 -16.32 -7.60
N SER A 117 -19.45 -16.20 -6.37
CA SER A 117 -20.35 -15.11 -5.97
C SER A 117 -19.58 -13.84 -5.60
N LEU A 118 -20.23 -12.70 -5.75
CA LEU A 118 -19.68 -11.40 -5.34
C LEU A 118 -19.54 -11.32 -3.82
N ILE A 119 -18.37 -10.91 -3.36
CA ILE A 119 -18.11 -10.43 -2.00
C ILE A 119 -17.94 -8.91 -2.09
N GLY A 120 -18.75 -8.16 -1.36
CA GLY A 120 -18.81 -6.71 -1.42
C GLY A 120 -20.10 -6.19 -2.04
N SER A 121 -20.15 -4.86 -2.19
CA SER A 121 -21.37 -4.18 -2.65
C SER A 121 -21.05 -2.81 -3.24
N PHE A 122 -22.08 -2.05 -3.63
CA PHE A 122 -22.01 -0.66 -4.11
C PHE A 122 -21.31 -0.47 -5.47
N ILE A 123 -21.21 -1.53 -6.29
CA ILE A 123 -20.61 -1.44 -7.63
C ILE A 123 -21.35 -0.43 -8.51
N ALA A 124 -22.70 -0.49 -8.52
CA ALA A 124 -23.51 0.39 -9.35
C ALA A 124 -23.37 1.87 -8.95
N GLU A 125 -23.41 2.13 -7.64
CA GLU A 125 -23.30 3.47 -7.07
C GLU A 125 -21.90 4.06 -7.32
N ALA A 126 -20.84 3.27 -7.14
CA ALA A 126 -19.47 3.70 -7.42
C ALA A 126 -19.24 3.97 -8.92
N LYS A 127 -19.73 3.08 -9.80
CA LYS A 127 -19.68 3.29 -11.26
C LYS A 127 -20.45 4.54 -11.70
N ALA A 128 -21.62 4.81 -11.13
CA ALA A 128 -22.39 6.02 -11.43
C ALA A 128 -21.63 7.30 -11.09
N LYS A 129 -20.61 7.23 -10.22
CA LYS A 129 -19.70 8.33 -9.86
C LYS A 129 -18.35 8.28 -10.59
N GLY A 130 -18.22 7.41 -11.58
CA GLY A 130 -17.03 7.28 -12.41
C GLY A 130 -15.89 6.44 -11.79
N ALA A 131 -16.14 5.70 -10.72
CA ALA A 131 -15.12 4.85 -10.13
C ALA A 131 -14.84 3.61 -11.00
N LYS A 132 -13.55 3.23 -11.12
CA LYS A 132 -13.12 1.94 -11.64
C LYS A 132 -13.45 0.86 -10.60
N ILE A 133 -13.94 -0.29 -11.06
CA ILE A 133 -14.19 -1.43 -10.16
C ILE A 133 -13.10 -2.46 -10.42
N ILE A 134 -12.40 -2.89 -9.36
CA ILE A 134 -11.46 -4.00 -9.44
C ILE A 134 -11.93 -5.14 -8.55
N GLY A 135 -11.50 -6.34 -8.87
CA GLY A 135 -11.87 -7.54 -8.12
C GLY A 135 -10.65 -8.32 -7.66
N SER A 136 -10.83 -9.13 -6.60
CA SER A 136 -9.84 -10.10 -6.16
C SER A 136 -10.48 -11.45 -5.88
N THR A 137 -9.75 -12.54 -6.06
CA THR A 137 -10.22 -13.90 -5.78
C THR A 137 -9.48 -14.48 -4.59
N PHE A 138 -10.22 -14.93 -3.58
CA PHE A 138 -9.66 -15.44 -2.32
C PHE A 138 -9.36 -16.92 -2.34
N SER A 139 -10.27 -17.74 -2.83
CA SER A 139 -10.09 -19.19 -2.87
C SER A 139 -10.91 -19.82 -3.98
N PRO A 140 -10.40 -20.86 -4.65
CA PRO A 140 -11.22 -21.74 -5.45
C PRO A 140 -12.08 -22.64 -4.56
N PRO A 141 -13.03 -23.40 -5.14
CA PRO A 141 -13.78 -24.42 -4.41
C PRO A 141 -12.86 -25.42 -3.69
N ALA A 142 -13.28 -25.92 -2.53
CA ALA A 142 -12.49 -26.84 -1.69
C ALA A 142 -11.92 -28.05 -2.46
N LYS A 143 -12.69 -28.60 -3.40
CA LYS A 143 -12.23 -29.72 -4.26
C LYS A 143 -11.05 -29.38 -5.16
N CYS A 144 -10.78 -28.10 -5.38
CA CYS A 144 -9.66 -27.57 -6.17
C CYS A 144 -8.48 -27.11 -5.31
N LYS A 145 -8.49 -27.38 -4.01
CA LYS A 145 -7.44 -27.03 -3.06
C LYS A 145 -6.70 -28.25 -2.56
N SER A 146 -5.40 -28.12 -2.39
CA SER A 146 -4.54 -29.20 -1.88
C SER A 146 -4.92 -29.67 -0.46
N ASN A 147 -5.46 -28.77 0.36
CA ASN A 147 -5.95 -29.05 1.71
C ASN A 147 -7.44 -29.41 1.79
N GLY A 148 -8.16 -29.42 0.66
CA GLY A 148 -9.60 -29.72 0.64
C GLY A 148 -10.48 -28.69 1.36
N ASN A 149 -9.98 -27.48 1.59
CA ASN A 149 -10.64 -26.42 2.36
C ASN A 149 -10.51 -25.07 1.66
N THR A 150 -11.56 -24.25 1.63
CA THR A 150 -11.51 -22.90 1.05
C THR A 150 -10.75 -21.92 1.94
N LYS A 151 -10.63 -22.21 3.24
CA LYS A 151 -9.90 -21.45 4.24
C LYS A 151 -8.53 -22.08 4.49
N GLN A 152 -7.70 -21.44 5.30
CA GLN A 152 -6.45 -22.00 5.79
C GLN A 152 -5.36 -22.18 4.71
N GLY A 153 -5.28 -21.27 3.76
CA GLY A 153 -4.30 -21.38 2.68
C GLY A 153 -4.51 -22.64 1.83
N GLY A 154 -3.42 -23.34 1.52
CA GLY A 154 -3.41 -24.49 0.61
C GLY A 154 -3.35 -24.05 -0.86
N PHE A 155 -2.75 -24.90 -1.72
CA PHE A 155 -2.47 -24.58 -3.11
C PHE A 155 -3.66 -24.89 -4.02
N LEU A 156 -3.86 -24.07 -5.05
CA LEU A 156 -4.76 -24.38 -6.15
C LEU A 156 -4.20 -25.58 -6.95
N LEU A 157 -5.01 -26.61 -7.13
CA LEU A 157 -4.63 -27.80 -7.92
C LEU A 157 -4.56 -27.45 -9.42
N GLU A 158 -3.49 -27.84 -10.10
CA GLU A 158 -3.31 -27.58 -11.53
C GLU A 158 -4.43 -28.15 -12.40
N THR A 159 -5.00 -29.28 -11.98
CA THR A 159 -6.18 -29.90 -12.65
C THR A 159 -7.42 -29.02 -12.65
N CYS A 160 -7.45 -27.98 -11.80
CA CYS A 160 -8.53 -27.01 -11.73
C CYS A 160 -8.21 -25.68 -12.45
N PHE A 161 -7.01 -25.47 -12.94
CA PHE A 161 -6.59 -24.20 -13.54
C PHE A 161 -7.54 -23.72 -14.64
N ASP A 162 -7.87 -24.59 -15.59
CA ASP A 162 -8.74 -24.23 -16.70
C ASP A 162 -10.16 -23.86 -16.25
N ALA A 163 -10.77 -24.68 -15.41
CA ALA A 163 -12.13 -24.46 -14.93
C ALA A 163 -12.22 -23.22 -14.03
N TRP A 164 -11.26 -23.05 -13.11
CA TRP A 164 -11.28 -21.92 -12.19
C TRP A 164 -10.98 -20.59 -12.89
N SER A 165 -10.03 -20.57 -13.83
CA SER A 165 -9.75 -19.38 -14.65
C SER A 165 -10.95 -18.95 -15.48
N THR A 166 -11.74 -19.89 -16.01
CA THR A 166 -12.98 -19.61 -16.72
C THR A 166 -14.02 -18.99 -15.78
N THR A 167 -14.14 -19.49 -14.55
CA THR A 167 -15.05 -18.92 -13.55
C THR A 167 -14.67 -17.49 -13.19
N ILE A 168 -13.36 -17.22 -12.98
CA ILE A 168 -12.85 -15.87 -12.69
C ILE A 168 -13.15 -14.92 -13.86
N ALA A 169 -12.86 -15.31 -15.08
CA ALA A 169 -13.09 -14.48 -16.26
C ALA A 169 -14.58 -14.15 -16.44
N ASN A 170 -15.46 -15.12 -16.29
CA ASN A 170 -16.90 -14.91 -16.33
C ASN A 170 -17.40 -13.98 -15.22
N PHE A 171 -16.91 -14.15 -14.00
CA PHE A 171 -17.22 -13.25 -12.89
C PHE A 171 -16.82 -11.81 -13.21
N ALA A 172 -15.57 -11.62 -13.64
CA ALA A 172 -15.05 -10.28 -13.96
C ALA A 172 -15.87 -9.59 -15.06
N GLN A 173 -16.28 -10.34 -16.09
CA GLN A 173 -17.13 -9.85 -17.17
C GLN A 173 -18.53 -9.48 -16.66
N VAL A 174 -19.17 -10.35 -15.90
CA VAL A 174 -20.53 -10.14 -15.37
C VAL A 174 -20.57 -8.91 -14.44
N GLN A 175 -19.55 -8.74 -13.61
CA GLN A 175 -19.44 -7.57 -12.74
C GLN A 175 -18.96 -6.32 -13.50
N GLY A 176 -18.51 -6.44 -14.74
CA GLY A 176 -17.97 -5.35 -15.56
C GLY A 176 -16.76 -4.71 -14.88
N LEU A 177 -15.79 -5.51 -14.48
CA LEU A 177 -14.60 -5.07 -13.78
C LEU A 177 -13.62 -4.39 -14.75
N TYR A 178 -12.88 -3.41 -14.25
CA TYR A 178 -11.73 -2.81 -14.93
C TYR A 178 -10.50 -3.73 -14.86
N ALA A 179 -10.28 -4.32 -13.68
CA ALA A 179 -9.18 -5.25 -13.45
C ALA A 179 -9.59 -6.34 -12.47
N MET A 180 -8.90 -7.49 -12.55
CA MET A 180 -9.11 -8.64 -11.66
C MET A 180 -7.77 -9.17 -11.17
N SER A 181 -7.64 -9.30 -9.86
CA SER A 181 -6.54 -10.02 -9.24
C SER A 181 -6.77 -11.52 -9.30
N ILE A 182 -5.69 -12.23 -9.58
CA ILE A 182 -5.70 -13.68 -9.79
C ILE A 182 -5.51 -14.49 -8.50
N GLY A 183 -5.24 -13.81 -7.38
CA GLY A 183 -5.06 -14.39 -6.07
C GLY A 183 -4.82 -13.29 -5.04
N ASP A 184 -5.64 -13.25 -4.00
CA ASP A 184 -5.49 -12.35 -2.87
C ASP A 184 -4.44 -12.93 -1.92
N GLU A 185 -3.41 -12.14 -1.61
CA GLU A 185 -2.38 -12.51 -0.65
C GLU A 185 -1.85 -13.95 -0.82
N PRO A 186 -1.21 -14.26 -1.97
CA PRO A 186 -0.75 -15.62 -2.26
C PRO A 186 0.32 -16.12 -1.27
N ASP A 187 0.89 -15.23 -0.50
CA ASP A 187 1.90 -15.42 0.54
C ASP A 187 1.32 -15.56 1.95
N PHE A 188 0.01 -15.33 2.12
CA PHE A 188 -0.66 -15.36 3.40
C PHE A 188 -1.68 -16.50 3.51
N ALA A 189 -1.63 -17.27 4.60
CA ALA A 189 -2.67 -18.21 4.97
C ALA A 189 -3.47 -17.65 6.15
N SER A 190 -4.78 -17.59 6.04
CA SER A 190 -5.66 -17.00 7.05
C SER A 190 -5.50 -17.54 8.49
N CYS A 191 -4.76 -18.62 8.65
CA CYS A 191 -4.43 -19.20 9.96
C CYS A 191 -3.09 -18.75 10.54
N GLN A 192 -2.25 -18.07 9.79
CA GLN A 192 -0.91 -17.66 10.29
C GLN A 192 -1.02 -16.66 11.44
N ALA A 193 -2.01 -15.77 11.40
CA ALA A 193 -2.21 -14.75 12.42
C ALA A 193 -2.65 -15.28 13.79
N LYS A 194 -3.18 -16.52 13.88
CA LYS A 194 -3.78 -17.05 15.11
C LYS A 194 -3.05 -18.24 15.72
N GLY A 195 -2.02 -18.77 15.05
CA GLY A 195 -1.32 -19.98 15.48
C GLY A 195 -2.18 -21.28 15.42
N PRO A 196 -1.59 -22.45 15.71
CA PRO A 196 -2.35 -23.70 15.75
C PRO A 196 -3.27 -23.78 16.98
N PRO A 197 -4.50 -24.39 16.85
CA PRO A 197 -5.05 -24.91 15.62
C PRO A 197 -5.52 -23.81 14.70
N CYS A 198 -5.19 -23.94 13.42
CA CYS A 198 -5.60 -23.00 12.38
C CYS A 198 -7.12 -22.98 12.21
N THR A 199 -7.76 -21.95 12.70
CA THR A 199 -9.22 -21.72 12.59
C THR A 199 -9.52 -20.59 11.63
N GLY A 200 -8.81 -20.52 10.48
CA GLY A 200 -8.95 -19.44 9.51
C GLY A 200 -10.40 -19.01 9.28
N ASP A 201 -10.66 -17.72 9.39
CA ASP A 201 -12.00 -17.16 9.40
C ASP A 201 -12.49 -16.81 7.99
N PHE A 202 -11.59 -16.65 7.01
CA PHE A 202 -11.90 -16.26 5.65
C PHE A 202 -11.25 -17.18 4.61
N ASP A 203 -11.80 -17.15 3.39
CA ASP A 203 -11.26 -17.88 2.26
C ASP A 203 -9.87 -17.36 1.92
N SER A 204 -8.90 -18.26 1.70
CA SER A 204 -7.54 -17.92 1.31
C SER A 204 -6.88 -19.03 0.51
N THR A 205 -5.97 -18.67 -0.38
CA THR A 205 -5.19 -19.60 -1.20
C THR A 205 -3.76 -19.16 -1.25
N THR A 206 -2.85 -20.03 -0.87
CA THR A 206 -1.41 -19.78 -0.99
C THR A 206 -0.89 -20.29 -2.33
N PHE A 207 0.13 -19.62 -2.85
CA PHE A 207 0.89 -20.04 -4.02
C PHE A 207 2.37 -19.96 -3.70
N THR A 208 3.17 -20.86 -4.25
CA THR A 208 4.60 -20.57 -4.40
C THR A 208 4.78 -19.59 -5.56
N ALA A 209 5.89 -18.85 -5.60
CA ALA A 209 6.17 -17.92 -6.70
C ALA A 209 6.16 -18.63 -8.07
N LYS A 210 6.73 -19.84 -8.14
CA LYS A 210 6.72 -20.68 -9.33
C LYS A 210 5.32 -21.12 -9.76
N GLN A 211 4.48 -21.49 -8.79
CA GLN A 211 3.09 -21.89 -9.07
C GLN A 211 2.26 -20.70 -9.52
N LEU A 212 2.45 -19.52 -8.92
CA LEU A 212 1.78 -18.30 -9.36
C LEU A 212 2.15 -17.94 -10.81
N ALA A 213 3.44 -18.07 -11.17
CA ALA A 213 3.88 -17.88 -12.56
C ALA A 213 3.21 -18.87 -13.53
N ALA A 214 3.01 -20.12 -13.12
CA ALA A 214 2.24 -21.07 -13.93
C ALA A 214 0.76 -20.72 -14.01
N TRP A 215 0.16 -20.28 -12.91
CA TRP A 215 -1.23 -19.90 -12.81
C TRP A 215 -1.58 -18.68 -13.66
N VAL A 216 -0.76 -17.62 -13.61
CA VAL A 216 -1.03 -16.39 -14.37
C VAL A 216 -1.06 -16.63 -15.87
N LYS A 217 -0.25 -17.58 -16.39
CA LYS A 217 -0.25 -17.96 -17.81
C LYS A 217 -1.56 -18.57 -18.28
N VAL A 218 -2.34 -19.15 -17.39
CA VAL A 218 -3.65 -19.76 -17.71
C VAL A 218 -4.79 -18.75 -17.55
N VAL A 219 -4.80 -17.99 -16.44
CA VAL A 219 -5.91 -17.08 -16.13
C VAL A 219 -5.79 -15.75 -16.87
N GLY A 220 -4.58 -15.23 -17.03
CA GLY A 220 -4.32 -13.94 -17.64
C GLY A 220 -4.88 -13.80 -19.06
N PRO A 221 -4.58 -14.72 -20.00
CA PRO A 221 -5.13 -14.66 -21.35
C PRO A 221 -6.65 -14.67 -21.41
N LYS A 222 -7.32 -15.39 -20.49
CA LYS A 222 -8.80 -15.44 -20.45
C LYS A 222 -9.40 -14.11 -20.01
N LEU A 223 -8.81 -13.46 -19.01
CA LEU A 223 -9.23 -12.12 -18.58
C LEU A 223 -8.97 -11.08 -19.67
N LYS A 224 -7.78 -11.07 -20.26
CA LYS A 224 -7.40 -10.15 -21.34
C LYS A 224 -8.31 -10.30 -22.58
N ALA A 225 -8.71 -11.51 -22.92
CA ALA A 225 -9.65 -11.76 -24.03
C ALA A 225 -11.02 -11.10 -23.82
N GLN A 226 -11.36 -10.75 -22.58
CA GLN A 226 -12.58 -10.01 -22.22
C GLN A 226 -12.34 -8.52 -21.97
N GLY A 227 -11.13 -8.02 -22.26
CA GLY A 227 -10.76 -6.62 -22.00
C GLY A 227 -10.55 -6.28 -20.53
N ILE A 228 -10.38 -7.28 -19.66
CA ILE A 228 -10.14 -7.10 -18.22
C ILE A 228 -8.64 -7.10 -17.97
N LYS A 229 -8.11 -6.06 -17.31
CA LYS A 229 -6.72 -6.03 -16.87
C LYS A 229 -6.47 -7.06 -15.78
N VAL A 230 -5.26 -7.59 -15.75
CA VAL A 230 -4.86 -8.64 -14.80
C VAL A 230 -3.94 -8.05 -13.75
N ILE A 231 -4.27 -8.25 -12.47
CA ILE A 231 -3.44 -7.87 -11.32
C ILE A 231 -2.73 -9.13 -10.81
N ALA A 232 -1.41 -9.06 -10.67
CA ALA A 232 -0.55 -10.05 -10.03
C ALA A 232 0.72 -9.35 -9.51
N PRO A 233 1.39 -9.87 -8.48
CA PRO A 233 1.04 -11.02 -7.64
C PRO A 233 -0.04 -10.73 -6.59
N GLU A 234 -0.24 -9.47 -6.18
CA GLU A 234 -1.09 -9.00 -5.07
C GLU A 234 -0.70 -9.62 -3.72
N VAL A 235 0.58 -9.51 -3.40
CA VAL A 235 1.18 -10.03 -2.17
C VAL A 235 0.75 -9.23 -0.94
N ASP A 236 0.67 -9.90 0.23
CA ASP A 236 0.35 -9.30 1.54
C ASP A 236 1.37 -8.24 1.96
N GLU A 237 2.65 -8.49 1.63
CA GLU A 237 3.76 -7.61 1.95
C GLU A 237 4.56 -7.23 0.70
N TRP A 238 4.87 -5.96 0.55
CA TRP A 238 5.64 -5.48 -0.60
C TRP A 238 7.03 -6.13 -0.70
N ASN A 239 7.69 -6.41 0.42
CA ASN A 239 8.97 -7.11 0.47
C ASN A 239 8.90 -8.57 -0.03
N HIS A 240 7.72 -9.19 -0.05
CA HIS A 240 7.53 -10.52 -0.63
C HIS A 240 7.49 -10.49 -2.16
N ALA A 241 7.15 -9.35 -2.74
CA ALA A 241 7.25 -9.13 -4.18
C ALA A 241 8.70 -9.10 -4.67
N TRP A 242 9.56 -8.43 -3.91
CA TRP A 242 10.95 -8.17 -4.22
C TRP A 242 11.85 -8.60 -3.06
N SER A 243 12.02 -9.91 -2.89
CA SER A 243 12.91 -10.48 -1.87
C SER A 243 14.38 -10.20 -2.18
N ASN A 244 15.28 -10.71 -1.36
CA ASN A 244 16.72 -10.64 -1.61
C ASN A 244 17.23 -11.65 -2.63
N VAL A 245 16.36 -12.18 -3.49
CA VAL A 245 16.74 -13.04 -4.62
C VAL A 245 16.45 -12.30 -5.93
N SER A 246 17.46 -12.12 -6.76
CA SER A 246 17.32 -11.48 -8.07
C SER A 246 16.63 -12.38 -9.10
N ALA A 247 16.17 -11.78 -10.20
CA ALA A 247 15.63 -12.50 -11.35
C ALA A 247 16.59 -13.57 -11.94
N THR A 248 17.89 -13.42 -11.73
CA THR A 248 18.91 -14.40 -12.14
C THR A 248 19.10 -15.52 -11.13
N GLY A 249 18.43 -15.49 -9.99
CA GLY A 249 18.57 -16.47 -8.91
C GLY A 249 19.76 -16.20 -7.98
N SER A 250 20.41 -15.05 -8.09
CA SER A 250 21.47 -14.65 -7.17
C SER A 250 20.89 -13.93 -5.97
N LEU A 251 21.44 -14.16 -4.77
CA LEU A 251 21.04 -13.42 -3.57
C LEU A 251 21.41 -11.92 -3.71
N VAL A 252 20.45 -11.04 -3.45
CA VAL A 252 20.65 -9.58 -3.45
C VAL A 252 20.77 -9.11 -2.01
N SER A 253 21.87 -8.48 -1.67
CA SER A 253 22.24 -8.16 -0.28
C SER A 253 21.56 -6.91 0.29
N THR A 254 20.62 -6.28 -0.40
CA THR A 254 20.27 -4.88 -0.13
C THR A 254 18.83 -4.57 0.19
N HIS A 255 18.00 -5.53 0.59
CA HIS A 255 16.71 -5.18 1.17
C HIS A 255 16.89 -4.65 2.59
N PRO A 256 16.38 -3.45 2.93
CA PRO A 256 16.59 -2.83 4.24
C PRO A 256 15.94 -3.58 5.41
N HIS A 257 15.09 -4.55 5.15
CA HIS A 257 14.48 -5.43 6.14
C HIS A 257 15.11 -6.82 6.25
N SER A 258 16.39 -6.92 5.93
CA SER A 258 17.18 -8.15 6.09
C SER A 258 17.27 -8.71 7.52
N SER A 259 16.59 -8.12 8.50
CA SER A 259 16.44 -8.65 9.85
C SER A 259 15.25 -9.61 9.99
N ASP A 260 14.38 -9.72 9.00
CA ASP A 260 13.37 -10.77 8.95
C ASP A 260 14.06 -12.09 8.53
N PRO A 261 14.13 -13.12 9.38
CA PRO A 261 14.72 -14.41 9.00
C PRO A 261 14.00 -15.09 7.84
N LEU A 262 12.85 -14.58 7.42
CA LEU A 262 12.01 -15.07 6.31
C LEU A 262 12.16 -14.26 5.03
N ASN A 263 13.23 -13.52 4.86
CA ASN A 263 13.48 -12.59 3.77
C ASN A 263 13.30 -13.10 2.33
N CYS A 264 13.13 -14.38 2.14
CA CYS A 264 12.67 -14.92 0.90
C CYS A 264 11.33 -15.65 1.06
N GLY A 265 10.62 -15.38 2.16
CA GLY A 265 9.30 -15.89 2.43
C GLY A 265 9.19 -17.40 2.30
N CYS A 266 9.52 -18.10 3.35
CA CYS A 266 9.15 -19.49 3.48
C CYS A 266 7.73 -19.59 4.02
N PHE A 267 6.92 -20.46 3.45
CA PHE A 267 5.67 -20.84 4.07
C PHE A 267 5.94 -21.41 5.46
N ALA A 268 5.45 -20.77 6.49
CA ALA A 268 5.73 -21.05 7.90
C ALA A 268 5.50 -22.53 8.32
N ASN A 269 4.84 -23.33 7.50
CA ASN A 269 4.51 -24.73 7.76
C ASN A 269 5.31 -25.73 6.92
N ALA A 270 6.21 -25.30 6.05
CA ALA A 270 6.81 -26.20 5.06
C ALA A 270 8.30 -26.44 5.21
N LEU A 271 9.07 -25.52 5.84
CA LEU A 271 10.53 -25.60 5.78
C LEU A 271 11.21 -25.04 7.04
N SER A 272 12.33 -25.65 7.41
CA SER A 272 13.23 -25.10 8.42
C SER A 272 13.85 -23.80 7.88
N GLU A 273 14.12 -22.83 8.76
CA GLU A 273 14.74 -21.53 8.44
C GLU A 273 15.99 -21.64 7.55
N THR A 274 16.74 -22.72 7.67
CA THR A 274 17.95 -22.98 6.88
C THR A 274 17.69 -23.32 5.41
N GLY A 275 16.47 -23.68 5.04
CA GLY A 275 16.08 -24.01 3.65
C GLY A 275 15.47 -22.86 2.86
N CYS A 276 15.18 -21.72 3.51
CA CYS A 276 14.42 -20.65 2.91
C CYS A 276 15.09 -20.01 1.68
N ALA A 277 16.38 -19.71 1.75
CA ALA A 277 17.10 -19.14 0.61
C ALA A 277 17.08 -20.08 -0.62
N GLN A 278 17.29 -21.38 -0.40
CA GLN A 278 17.22 -22.37 -1.48
C GLN A 278 15.78 -22.48 -2.01
N THR A 279 14.78 -22.41 -1.15
CA THR A 279 13.36 -22.43 -1.53
C THR A 279 13.01 -21.29 -2.49
N CYS A 280 13.52 -20.07 -2.23
CA CYS A 280 13.32 -18.95 -3.14
C CYS A 280 14.01 -19.18 -4.49
N LEU A 281 15.25 -19.66 -4.48
CA LEU A 281 16.00 -19.98 -5.70
C LEU A 281 15.29 -21.05 -6.56
N ASP A 282 14.59 -21.98 -5.93
CA ASP A 282 13.81 -23.02 -6.59
C ASP A 282 12.38 -22.55 -6.97
N GLY A 283 11.98 -21.34 -6.57
CA GLY A 283 10.63 -20.79 -6.78
C GLY A 283 9.55 -21.42 -5.93
N ASN A 284 9.92 -22.10 -4.84
CA ASN A 284 9.00 -22.75 -3.92
C ASN A 284 8.67 -21.89 -2.68
N GLY A 285 9.16 -20.64 -2.64
CA GLY A 285 8.89 -19.64 -1.61
C GLY A 285 8.22 -18.39 -2.22
N TYR A 286 8.40 -17.28 -1.57
CA TYR A 286 7.98 -15.95 -2.02
C TYR A 286 8.90 -15.45 -3.15
N ASP A 287 9.15 -14.16 -3.27
CA ASP A 287 9.91 -13.55 -4.37
C ASP A 287 9.14 -13.56 -5.69
N TYR A 288 7.86 -13.22 -5.60
CA TYR A 288 6.92 -13.35 -6.71
C TYR A 288 7.31 -12.50 -7.92
N GLY A 289 7.80 -11.28 -7.70
CA GLY A 289 8.17 -10.36 -8.77
C GLY A 289 9.31 -10.88 -9.61
N HIS A 290 10.38 -11.36 -8.97
CA HIS A 290 11.52 -11.94 -9.70
C HIS A 290 11.17 -13.23 -10.44
N TRP A 291 10.32 -14.08 -9.85
CA TRP A 291 9.87 -15.30 -10.51
C TRP A 291 8.93 -15.03 -11.68
N LEU A 292 8.05 -14.05 -11.58
CA LEU A 292 7.23 -13.59 -12.70
C LEU A 292 8.11 -13.00 -13.81
N TRP A 293 9.12 -12.20 -13.46
CA TRP A 293 10.07 -11.63 -14.41
C TRP A 293 10.94 -12.70 -15.12
N LYS A 294 11.38 -13.69 -14.38
CA LYS A 294 12.19 -14.82 -14.92
C LYS A 294 11.42 -15.64 -15.95
N ASP A 295 10.10 -15.77 -15.81
CA ASP A 295 9.19 -16.39 -16.78
C ASP A 295 8.49 -15.30 -17.61
N GLN A 296 9.08 -14.99 -18.78
CA GLN A 296 8.58 -13.89 -19.62
C GLN A 296 7.17 -14.11 -20.16
N GLU A 297 6.71 -15.37 -20.30
CA GLU A 297 5.32 -15.66 -20.64
C GLU A 297 4.38 -15.26 -19.47
N ALA A 298 4.76 -15.58 -18.24
CA ALA A 298 4.05 -15.14 -17.05
C ALA A 298 4.08 -13.62 -16.91
N TRP A 299 5.23 -12.97 -17.15
CA TRP A 299 5.38 -11.52 -17.10
C TRP A 299 4.42 -10.79 -18.06
N HIS A 300 4.25 -11.30 -19.27
CA HIS A 300 3.35 -10.71 -20.26
C HIS A 300 1.87 -11.09 -20.03
N ALA A 301 1.58 -12.05 -19.17
CA ALA A 301 0.21 -12.49 -18.91
C ALA A 301 -0.57 -11.56 -17.97
N PHE A 302 0.10 -10.63 -17.23
CA PHE A 302 -0.55 -9.65 -16.38
C PHE A 302 -0.19 -8.20 -16.75
N ASP A 303 -0.93 -7.23 -16.23
CA ASP A 303 -0.84 -5.82 -16.61
C ASP A 303 -0.43 -4.93 -15.44
N ILE A 304 -0.88 -5.25 -14.23
CA ILE A 304 -0.73 -4.46 -13.01
C ILE A 304 0.01 -5.28 -11.97
N PHE A 305 1.08 -4.71 -11.43
CA PHE A 305 1.82 -5.30 -10.33
C PHE A 305 1.14 -4.91 -9.02
N GLY A 306 0.41 -5.85 -8.42
CA GLY A 306 -0.36 -5.66 -7.19
C GLY A 306 0.48 -5.96 -5.95
N VAL A 307 0.33 -5.13 -4.92
CA VAL A 307 0.96 -5.29 -3.60
C VAL A 307 0.03 -4.79 -2.50
N HIS A 308 0.17 -5.35 -1.29
CA HIS A 308 -0.36 -4.81 -0.04
C HIS A 308 0.79 -4.30 0.84
N GLU A 309 0.47 -3.67 1.96
CA GLU A 309 1.45 -3.09 2.90
C GLU A 309 1.04 -3.31 4.36
N HIS A 310 0.48 -4.49 4.68
CA HIS A 310 -0.11 -4.71 6.01
C HIS A 310 0.91 -4.71 7.14
N ASP A 311 2.00 -5.42 7.00
CA ASP A 311 2.95 -5.66 8.07
C ASP A 311 4.12 -4.68 8.13
N SER A 312 4.70 -4.34 6.99
CA SER A 312 5.91 -3.50 6.96
C SER A 312 5.64 -2.02 6.74
N GLN A 313 4.54 -1.67 6.07
CA GLN A 313 4.16 -0.29 5.70
C GLN A 313 5.28 0.46 4.97
N VAL A 314 6.12 -0.29 4.27
CA VAL A 314 7.28 0.20 3.54
C VAL A 314 7.14 -0.10 2.07
N ALA A 315 7.11 0.95 1.27
CA ALA A 315 7.16 0.84 -0.17
C ALA A 315 8.58 0.59 -0.66
N TYR A 316 8.72 -0.27 -1.65
CA TYR A 316 10.01 -0.59 -2.28
C TYR A 316 10.09 -0.04 -3.69
N ALA A 317 11.24 0.50 -4.04
CA ALA A 317 11.53 0.93 -5.40
C ALA A 317 11.58 -0.27 -6.36
N TRP A 318 11.30 -0.02 -7.64
CA TRP A 318 11.43 -1.02 -8.68
C TRP A 318 12.87 -1.53 -8.76
N PRO A 319 13.12 -2.86 -8.74
CA PRO A 319 14.45 -3.41 -8.71
C PRO A 319 15.25 -3.10 -9.99
N ALA A 320 16.52 -2.74 -9.82
CA ALA A 320 17.39 -2.41 -10.94
C ALA A 320 17.63 -3.58 -11.92
N GLU A 321 17.57 -4.81 -11.43
CA GLU A 321 17.75 -6.04 -12.22
C GLU A 321 16.50 -6.43 -13.01
N VAL A 322 15.33 -5.92 -12.66
CA VAL A 322 14.09 -6.18 -13.40
C VAL A 322 13.95 -5.18 -14.52
N ASN A 323 14.05 -5.67 -15.76
CA ASN A 323 14.00 -4.85 -16.98
C ASN A 323 15.02 -3.70 -16.98
N GLY A 324 16.20 -3.91 -16.37
CA GLY A 324 17.23 -2.87 -16.26
C GLY A 324 16.82 -1.66 -15.42
N GLY A 325 15.96 -1.88 -14.43
CA GLY A 325 15.39 -0.82 -13.57
C GLY A 325 14.25 -0.03 -14.23
N LYS A 326 13.89 -0.36 -15.47
CA LYS A 326 12.81 0.31 -16.17
C LYS A 326 11.47 -0.36 -15.85
N ARG A 327 10.62 0.35 -15.16
CA ARG A 327 9.28 -0.12 -14.86
C ARG A 327 8.42 -0.17 -16.13
N ASP A 328 7.89 -1.35 -16.45
CA ASP A 328 7.00 -1.61 -17.59
C ASP A 328 5.61 -2.09 -17.16
N LYS A 329 5.34 -2.09 -15.86
CA LYS A 329 4.05 -2.39 -15.24
C LYS A 329 3.61 -1.20 -14.39
N GLU A 330 2.30 -0.95 -14.34
CA GLU A 330 1.74 -0.12 -13.27
C GLU A 330 1.88 -0.86 -11.93
N VAL A 331 2.29 -0.17 -10.87
CA VAL A 331 2.30 -0.71 -9.51
C VAL A 331 1.08 -0.17 -8.78
N TRP A 332 0.26 -1.06 -8.24
CA TRP A 332 -0.92 -0.69 -7.45
C TRP A 332 -0.81 -1.28 -6.05
N GLN A 333 -0.87 -0.42 -5.06
CA GLN A 333 -1.10 -0.84 -3.69
C GLN A 333 -2.61 -1.02 -3.52
N THR A 334 -3.07 -2.28 -3.48
CA THR A 334 -4.48 -2.64 -3.62
C THR A 334 -5.20 -2.88 -2.30
N GLU A 335 -4.45 -3.01 -1.21
CA GLU A 335 -5.01 -3.06 0.14
C GLU A 335 -3.99 -2.62 1.19
N MET A 336 -4.44 -1.77 2.10
CA MET A 336 -3.74 -1.37 3.30
C MET A 336 -4.74 -1.17 4.43
N SER A 337 -4.49 -1.74 5.58
CA SER A 337 -5.23 -1.44 6.82
C SER A 337 -4.28 -1.43 8.01
N GLY A 338 -4.55 -0.63 9.01
CA GLY A 338 -3.67 -0.45 10.15
C GLY A 338 -3.69 -1.61 11.14
N PHE A 339 -3.26 -2.80 10.72
CA PHE A 339 -3.48 -4.02 11.48
C PHE A 339 -2.43 -4.25 12.59
N LYS A 340 -1.13 -4.12 12.32
CA LYS A 340 -0.08 -4.65 13.20
C LYS A 340 0.76 -3.60 13.94
N TYR A 341 0.89 -2.41 13.37
CA TYR A 341 1.81 -1.38 13.86
C TYR A 341 1.14 -0.19 14.50
N TRP A 342 -0.15 -0.30 14.74
CA TRP A 342 -0.85 0.70 15.53
C TRP A 342 -0.51 0.46 17.00
N PRO A 343 -0.25 1.52 17.77
CA PRO A 343 -0.02 1.34 19.20
C PRO A 343 -1.16 0.52 19.79
N GLU A 344 -0.85 -0.46 20.62
CA GLU A 344 -1.79 -1.33 21.32
C GLU A 344 -2.77 -0.56 22.24
N GLU A 345 -2.72 0.75 22.20
CA GLU A 345 -3.46 1.69 23.05
C GLU A 345 -4.91 1.94 22.61
N GLY A 346 -5.44 1.14 21.70
CA GLY A 346 -6.83 1.24 21.25
C GLY A 346 -7.03 2.07 19.98
N PRO A 347 -8.27 2.29 19.56
CA PRO A 347 -8.56 2.91 18.26
C PRO A 347 -8.19 4.37 18.24
N SER A 348 -7.39 4.76 17.26
CA SER A 348 -6.99 6.12 17.02
C SER A 348 -7.86 6.78 15.95
N THR A 349 -8.57 7.84 16.30
CA THR A 349 -9.28 8.70 15.35
C THR A 349 -8.52 10.02 15.10
N GLY A 350 -7.40 10.22 15.78
CA GLY A 350 -6.64 11.46 15.83
C GLY A 350 -5.76 11.74 14.64
N ILE A 351 -5.12 12.91 14.68
CA ILE A 351 -4.30 13.41 13.56
C ILE A 351 -2.95 12.70 13.46
N ASP A 352 -2.34 12.27 14.57
CA ASP A 352 -1.04 11.60 14.55
C ASP A 352 -1.09 10.32 13.70
N ASN A 353 -2.13 9.52 13.91
CA ASN A 353 -2.43 8.36 13.11
C ASN A 353 -2.63 8.72 11.63
N ALA A 354 -3.41 9.75 11.36
CA ALA A 354 -3.73 10.20 10.01
C ALA A 354 -2.49 10.72 9.25
N VAL A 355 -1.58 11.38 9.93
CA VAL A 355 -0.30 11.83 9.36
C VAL A 355 0.62 10.64 9.06
N ALA A 356 0.60 9.57 9.88
CA ALA A 356 1.31 8.33 9.58
C ALA A 356 0.76 7.68 8.29
N VAL A 357 -0.57 7.57 8.15
CA VAL A 357 -1.21 7.08 6.90
C VAL A 357 -0.82 7.94 5.69
N ALA A 358 -0.82 9.27 5.83
CA ALA A 358 -0.38 10.15 4.76
C ALA A 358 1.10 9.92 4.38
N GLY A 359 1.94 9.55 5.35
CA GLY A 359 3.32 9.15 5.12
C GLY A 359 3.44 7.85 4.32
N TRP A 360 2.58 6.86 4.57
CA TRP A 360 2.53 5.62 3.78
C TRP A 360 2.08 5.89 2.35
N ILE A 361 1.02 6.68 2.16
CA ILE A 361 0.60 7.11 0.82
C ILE A 361 1.76 7.81 0.10
N HIS A 362 2.44 8.74 0.77
CA HIS A 362 3.61 9.44 0.20
C HIS A 362 4.69 8.45 -0.23
N SER A 363 5.07 7.50 0.64
CA SER A 363 6.10 6.49 0.35
C SER A 363 5.70 5.62 -0.84
N ALA A 364 4.47 5.12 -0.87
CA ALA A 364 3.97 4.33 -1.99
C ALA A 364 4.04 5.09 -3.32
N LEU A 365 3.66 6.39 -3.32
CA LEU A 365 3.63 7.22 -4.54
C LEU A 365 5.02 7.69 -4.99
N THR A 366 5.99 7.88 -4.07
CA THR A 366 7.30 8.49 -4.39
C THR A 366 8.45 7.49 -4.42
N VAL A 367 8.44 6.46 -3.57
CA VAL A 367 9.44 5.39 -3.55
C VAL A 367 8.98 4.21 -4.41
N GLY A 368 7.77 3.73 -4.16
CA GLY A 368 7.19 2.61 -4.92
C GLY A 368 6.66 3.01 -6.29
N GLU A 369 6.56 4.29 -6.57
CA GLU A 369 5.93 4.86 -7.78
C GLU A 369 4.58 4.21 -8.08
N ALA A 370 3.77 3.98 -7.02
CA ALA A 370 2.46 3.40 -7.17
C ALA A 370 1.53 4.30 -7.99
N SER A 371 0.82 3.70 -8.94
CA SER A 371 -0.20 4.37 -9.76
C SER A 371 -1.56 4.42 -9.05
N ALA A 372 -1.80 3.53 -8.09
CA ALA A 372 -3.01 3.52 -7.27
C ALA A 372 -2.69 3.15 -5.82
N TRP A 373 -3.50 3.65 -4.91
CA TRP A 373 -3.39 3.34 -3.50
C TRP A 373 -4.79 3.17 -2.88
N LEU A 374 -5.05 2.02 -2.23
CA LEU A 374 -6.36 1.68 -1.69
C LEU A 374 -6.26 1.42 -0.19
N TRP A 375 -7.20 2.02 0.57
CA TRP A 375 -7.43 1.67 1.96
C TRP A 375 -8.31 0.42 2.08
N GLY A 376 -8.10 -0.37 3.13
CA GLY A 376 -8.80 -1.63 3.33
C GLY A 376 -10.31 -1.46 3.49
N PHE A 377 -10.77 -0.71 4.48
CA PHE A 377 -12.20 -0.71 4.83
C PHE A 377 -12.74 0.68 5.15
N TYR A 378 -14.03 0.92 4.85
CA TYR A 378 -14.69 2.14 5.30
C TYR A 378 -14.95 2.09 6.82
N GLU A 379 -15.50 1.01 7.31
CA GLU A 379 -15.80 0.81 8.72
C GLU A 379 -15.09 -0.45 9.21
N SER A 380 -14.49 -0.37 10.39
CA SER A 380 -13.79 -1.49 11.00
C SER A 380 -14.69 -2.70 11.23
N PHE A 381 -14.13 -3.92 11.10
CA PHE A 381 -14.86 -5.14 11.41
C PHE A 381 -15.09 -5.34 12.89
N PHE A 382 -14.09 -5.01 13.67
CA PHE A 382 -14.12 -5.20 15.12
C PHE A 382 -14.34 -3.89 15.82
N LEU A 383 -14.97 -3.96 16.99
CA LEU A 383 -15.03 -2.82 17.89
C LEU A 383 -13.60 -2.44 18.30
N ASN A 384 -13.32 -1.14 18.25
CA ASN A 384 -12.06 -0.59 18.75
C ASN A 384 -10.80 -1.00 17.97
N ASP A 385 -10.90 -1.21 16.66
CA ASP A 385 -9.72 -1.36 15.80
C ASP A 385 -9.49 -0.13 14.89
N ASN A 386 -8.36 -0.12 14.19
CA ASN A 386 -7.96 0.96 13.31
C ASN A 386 -8.04 0.62 11.82
N GLN A 387 -8.68 -0.48 11.44
CA GLN A 387 -8.74 -0.93 10.05
C GLN A 387 -9.65 -0.07 9.17
N GLY A 388 -10.69 0.55 9.75
CA GLY A 388 -11.64 1.37 9.00
C GLY A 388 -11.23 2.84 8.89
N LEU A 389 -11.72 3.54 7.87
CA LEU A 389 -11.73 5.01 7.81
C LEU A 389 -12.69 5.59 8.86
N ALA A 390 -13.70 4.81 9.24
CA ALA A 390 -14.56 5.05 10.39
C ALA A 390 -14.34 3.96 11.45
N VAL A 391 -14.23 4.37 12.70
CA VAL A 391 -13.95 3.50 13.85
C VAL A 391 -15.22 3.32 14.66
N ILE A 392 -15.52 2.08 15.06
CA ILE A 392 -16.70 1.75 15.87
C ILE A 392 -16.32 1.75 17.36
N GLN A 393 -16.79 2.77 18.07
CA GLN A 393 -16.66 2.89 19.54
C GLN A 393 -18.06 3.14 20.13
N GLY A 394 -18.94 2.15 20.04
CA GLY A 394 -20.35 2.34 20.39
C GLY A 394 -21.17 3.06 19.31
N SER A 395 -20.60 4.06 18.65
CA SER A 395 -21.10 4.70 17.42
C SER A 395 -19.95 4.83 16.41
N SER A 396 -20.28 4.84 15.13
CA SER A 396 -19.27 5.04 14.07
C SER A 396 -18.75 6.48 14.10
N THR A 397 -17.43 6.64 14.19
CA THR A 397 -16.75 7.93 14.19
C THR A 397 -15.76 7.97 13.02
N ILE A 398 -15.87 8.97 12.15
CA ILE A 398 -14.93 9.17 11.05
C ILE A 398 -13.58 9.60 11.63
N ALA A 399 -12.53 8.84 11.32
CA ALA A 399 -11.17 9.12 11.77
C ALA A 399 -10.52 10.18 10.88
N LYS A 400 -9.50 10.89 11.41
CA LYS A 400 -8.74 11.90 10.64
C LYS A 400 -8.08 11.33 9.39
N ARG A 401 -7.73 10.02 9.36
CA ARG A 401 -7.17 9.34 8.17
C ARG A 401 -8.12 9.34 6.96
N TYR A 402 -9.43 9.41 7.17
CA TYR A 402 -10.40 9.64 6.09
C TYR A 402 -10.11 10.95 5.34
N TYR A 403 -9.89 12.01 6.09
CA TYR A 403 -9.64 13.34 5.54
C TYR A 403 -8.22 13.47 4.97
N THR A 404 -7.21 12.83 5.58
CA THR A 404 -5.86 12.84 5.00
C THR A 404 -5.76 12.01 3.72
N LEU A 405 -6.53 10.92 3.60
CA LEU A 405 -6.72 10.27 2.30
C LEU A 405 -7.38 11.23 1.29
N GLY A 406 -8.36 12.02 1.74
CA GLY A 406 -8.99 13.07 0.95
C GLY A 406 -8.04 14.18 0.48
N ASN A 407 -6.99 14.48 1.24
CA ASN A 407 -5.94 15.42 0.81
C ASN A 407 -5.21 14.95 -0.45
N TYR A 408 -5.16 13.65 -0.70
CA TYR A 408 -4.67 13.10 -1.97
C TYR A 408 -5.82 12.90 -2.96
N SER A 409 -6.78 12.06 -2.65
CA SER A 409 -7.76 11.53 -3.60
C SER A 409 -8.71 12.57 -4.20
N ARG A 410 -9.06 13.62 -3.45
CA ARG A 410 -9.93 14.70 -3.94
C ARG A 410 -9.27 15.54 -5.01
N PHE A 411 -7.96 15.71 -4.93
CA PHE A 411 -7.19 16.65 -5.76
C PHE A 411 -6.34 15.96 -6.83
N VAL A 412 -5.71 14.84 -6.50
CA VAL A 412 -4.91 14.03 -7.42
C VAL A 412 -5.84 13.02 -8.09
N ARG A 413 -6.19 13.30 -9.33
CA ARG A 413 -7.22 12.55 -10.06
C ARG A 413 -6.60 11.52 -11.01
N PRO A 414 -7.38 10.53 -11.50
CA PRO A 414 -6.95 9.69 -12.60
C PRO A 414 -6.37 10.50 -13.75
N ASP A 415 -5.34 9.97 -14.40
CA ASP A 415 -4.57 10.57 -15.50
C ASP A 415 -3.64 11.73 -15.09
N PHE A 416 -3.57 12.11 -13.81
CA PHE A 416 -2.48 12.95 -13.33
C PHE A 416 -1.16 12.19 -13.42
N VAL A 417 -0.06 12.91 -13.59
CA VAL A 417 1.28 12.34 -13.51
C VAL A 417 1.99 12.86 -12.26
N ALA A 418 2.69 11.97 -11.56
CA ALA A 418 3.59 12.39 -10.50
C ALA A 418 4.79 13.12 -11.12
N VAL A 419 5.30 14.16 -10.45
CA VAL A 419 6.45 14.95 -10.89
C VAL A 419 7.49 15.04 -9.79
N GLU A 420 8.75 15.24 -10.19
CA GLU A 420 9.88 15.25 -9.28
C GLU A 420 9.82 16.44 -8.31
N VAL A 421 10.11 16.18 -7.04
CA VAL A 421 10.32 17.19 -6.00
C VAL A 421 11.74 17.06 -5.45
N VAL A 422 12.51 18.14 -5.51
CA VAL A 422 13.92 18.16 -5.03
C VAL A 422 14.18 19.29 -4.05
N GLY A 423 15.27 19.20 -3.29
CA GLY A 423 15.74 20.24 -2.40
C GLY A 423 15.05 20.28 -1.04
N ASN A 424 14.17 19.35 -0.72
CA ASN A 424 13.62 19.25 0.63
C ASN A 424 14.65 18.65 1.59
N THR A 425 15.11 19.44 2.54
CA THR A 425 16.04 19.01 3.59
C THR A 425 15.37 18.86 4.96
N ASN A 426 14.09 19.22 5.07
CA ASN A 426 13.34 19.09 6.32
C ASN A 426 12.83 17.65 6.48
N GLN A 427 13.38 16.93 7.45
CA GLN A 427 13.03 15.52 7.70
C GLN A 427 11.61 15.31 8.26
N ASP A 428 11.01 16.35 8.81
CA ASP A 428 9.64 16.30 9.32
C ASP A 428 8.58 16.60 8.26
N VAL A 429 8.99 17.06 7.07
CA VAL A 429 8.08 17.41 5.98
C VAL A 429 8.28 16.46 4.79
N LEU A 430 7.20 15.83 4.35
CA LEU A 430 7.17 15.04 3.13
C LEU A 430 6.42 15.82 2.05
N LEU A 431 6.94 15.82 0.83
CA LEU A 431 6.35 16.52 -0.31
C LEU A 431 6.19 15.62 -1.52
N SER A 432 5.01 15.59 -2.08
CA SER A 432 4.72 14.96 -3.37
C SER A 432 3.97 15.94 -4.27
N ALA A 433 4.24 15.89 -5.57
CA ALA A 433 3.63 16.82 -6.52
C ALA A 433 3.12 16.08 -7.75
N PHE A 434 2.05 16.64 -8.35
CA PHE A 434 1.35 16.04 -9.46
C PHE A 434 0.90 17.12 -10.44
N LYS A 435 0.86 16.73 -11.72
CA LYS A 435 0.39 17.58 -12.82
C LYS A 435 -0.78 16.92 -13.52
N GLY A 436 -1.87 17.64 -13.66
CA GLY A 436 -3.06 17.18 -14.38
C GLY A 436 -2.92 17.36 -15.90
N PRO A 437 -3.67 16.56 -16.69
CA PRO A 437 -3.68 16.68 -18.15
C PRO A 437 -4.23 18.03 -18.61
N ASP A 438 -4.99 18.70 -17.78
CA ASP A 438 -5.56 20.03 -18.01
C ASP A 438 -4.64 21.19 -17.59
N GLY A 439 -3.41 20.88 -17.15
CA GLY A 439 -2.42 21.85 -16.67
C GLY A 439 -2.53 22.18 -15.19
N SER A 440 -3.48 21.58 -14.46
CA SER A 440 -3.56 21.76 -13.01
C SER A 440 -2.33 21.19 -12.31
N VAL A 441 -1.95 21.82 -11.19
CA VAL A 441 -0.83 21.41 -10.34
C VAL A 441 -1.35 21.15 -8.93
N VAL A 442 -0.91 20.05 -8.34
CA VAL A 442 -1.22 19.67 -6.96
C VAL A 442 0.08 19.38 -6.23
N VAL A 443 0.29 20.02 -5.08
CA VAL A 443 1.39 19.72 -4.17
C VAL A 443 0.79 19.29 -2.84
N VAL A 444 1.12 18.07 -2.39
CA VAL A 444 0.70 17.55 -1.08
C VAL A 444 1.88 17.59 -0.13
N ALA A 445 1.72 18.30 0.99
CA ALA A 445 2.71 18.44 2.04
C ALA A 445 2.22 17.76 3.33
N VAL A 446 3.00 16.84 3.87
CA VAL A 446 2.75 16.18 5.16
C VAL A 446 3.75 16.71 6.16
N ASN A 447 3.31 17.49 7.13
CA ASN A 447 4.14 17.92 8.26
C ASN A 447 3.92 16.94 9.43
N LYS A 448 4.92 16.10 9.68
CA LYS A 448 4.94 15.13 10.80
C LYS A 448 5.39 15.78 12.12
N GLY A 449 6.01 16.93 12.03
CA GLY A 449 6.58 17.64 13.17
C GLY A 449 5.53 18.31 14.06
N SER A 450 5.90 18.54 15.32
CA SER A 450 5.07 19.23 16.31
C SER A 450 5.10 20.77 16.18
N ALA A 451 5.89 21.31 15.25
CA ALA A 451 5.99 22.73 14.95
C ALA A 451 5.41 23.07 13.58
N ALA A 452 4.85 24.26 13.43
CA ALA A 452 4.48 24.78 12.13
C ALA A 452 5.74 25.11 11.30
N VAL A 453 5.67 24.88 9.98
CA VAL A 453 6.79 25.10 9.05
C VAL A 453 6.35 26.07 7.95
N ALA A 454 7.19 27.08 7.68
CA ALA A 454 7.10 27.92 6.49
C ALA A 454 8.16 27.44 5.49
N MET A 455 7.72 26.93 4.32
CA MET A 455 8.61 26.32 3.35
C MET A 455 8.51 27.02 1.99
N PRO A 456 9.60 27.63 1.51
CA PRO A 456 9.64 28.16 0.16
C PRO A 456 9.61 27.03 -0.87
N ILE A 457 8.68 27.10 -1.82
CA ILE A 457 8.52 26.15 -2.91
C ILE A 457 8.50 26.91 -4.23
N THR A 458 9.27 26.42 -5.21
CA THR A 458 9.28 26.96 -6.57
C THR A 458 8.83 25.90 -7.55
N ILE A 459 7.87 26.21 -8.42
CA ILE A 459 7.40 25.36 -9.49
C ILE A 459 8.17 25.72 -10.76
N THR A 460 8.84 24.75 -11.36
CA THR A 460 9.71 24.89 -12.53
C THR A 460 9.36 23.87 -13.62
N GLY A 461 10.00 23.96 -14.79
CA GLY A 461 9.86 22.95 -15.85
C GLY A 461 8.49 22.96 -16.56
N GLY A 462 7.75 24.05 -16.46
CA GLY A 462 6.44 24.19 -17.09
C GLY A 462 5.71 25.48 -16.69
N THR A 463 4.44 25.58 -17.05
CA THR A 463 3.59 26.71 -16.64
C THR A 463 3.13 26.50 -15.20
N ALA A 464 3.61 27.36 -14.31
CA ALA A 464 3.13 27.39 -12.93
C ALA A 464 1.75 28.06 -12.85
N PRO A 465 0.84 27.60 -11.99
CA PRO A 465 -0.42 28.30 -11.72
C PRO A 465 -0.16 29.71 -11.18
N VAL A 466 -1.08 30.61 -11.45
CA VAL A 466 -1.00 31.97 -10.88
C VAL A 466 -1.30 31.96 -9.38
N MET A 467 -2.12 31.01 -8.95
CA MET A 467 -2.64 30.92 -7.60
C MET A 467 -2.83 29.47 -7.18
N LEU A 468 -2.58 29.16 -5.92
CA LEU A 468 -2.88 27.86 -5.31
C LEU A 468 -3.84 28.05 -4.13
N THR A 469 -4.83 27.17 -4.02
CA THR A 469 -5.71 27.09 -2.85
C THR A 469 -5.18 25.99 -1.93
N PRO A 470 -4.76 26.32 -0.69
CA PRO A 470 -4.39 25.32 0.28
C PRO A 470 -5.64 24.70 0.94
N THR A 471 -5.68 23.38 1.05
CA THR A 471 -6.72 22.64 1.80
C THR A 471 -6.05 21.81 2.87
N VAL A 472 -6.39 22.03 4.15
CA VAL A 472 -5.70 21.46 5.31
C VAL A 472 -6.56 20.45 6.07
N THR A 473 -5.91 19.36 6.49
CA THR A 473 -6.37 18.45 7.54
C THR A 473 -5.37 18.51 8.70
N SER A 474 -5.87 18.81 9.89
CA SER A 474 -5.09 18.94 11.12
C SER A 474 -5.85 18.36 12.32
N GLY A 475 -5.37 18.53 13.53
CA GLY A 475 -6.12 18.16 14.74
C GLY A 475 -7.52 18.81 14.79
N THR A 476 -7.67 20.01 14.28
CA THR A 476 -8.92 20.80 14.31
C THR A 476 -9.63 20.87 12.96
N ASP A 477 -8.92 20.69 11.86
CA ASP A 477 -9.47 20.89 10.52
C ASP A 477 -9.67 19.58 9.77
N ASN A 478 -10.68 19.54 8.90
CA ASN A 478 -11.04 18.42 8.03
C ASN A 478 -11.22 18.92 6.60
N LEU A 479 -10.19 18.80 5.76
CA LEU A 479 -10.21 19.32 4.38
C LEU A 479 -10.71 20.77 4.28
N ARG A 480 -10.21 21.62 5.20
CA ARG A 480 -10.60 23.03 5.24
C ARG A 480 -9.78 23.84 4.26
N ASP A 481 -10.47 24.55 3.36
CA ASP A 481 -9.82 25.49 2.44
C ASP A 481 -9.31 26.72 3.22
N LEU A 482 -8.09 27.13 2.92
CA LEU A 482 -7.46 28.34 3.41
C LEU A 482 -7.47 29.42 2.31
N PRO A 483 -7.20 30.68 2.67
CA PRO A 483 -7.02 31.72 1.68
C PRO A 483 -5.99 31.33 0.63
N ALA A 484 -6.32 31.60 -0.63
CA ALA A 484 -5.45 31.30 -1.75
C ALA A 484 -4.11 32.04 -1.66
N VAL A 485 -3.05 31.39 -2.13
CA VAL A 485 -1.69 31.92 -2.17
C VAL A 485 -1.34 32.25 -3.61
N MET A 486 -0.97 33.49 -3.84
CA MET A 486 -0.49 33.95 -5.17
C MET A 486 0.97 33.53 -5.36
N LEU A 487 1.30 33.05 -6.56
CA LEU A 487 2.68 32.74 -6.91
C LEU A 487 3.35 33.98 -7.54
N SER A 488 4.60 34.21 -7.13
CA SER A 488 5.47 35.21 -7.75
C SER A 488 6.59 34.49 -8.50
N SER A 489 6.62 34.62 -9.82
CA SER A 489 7.58 33.92 -10.69
C SER A 489 7.64 32.39 -10.40
N GLY A 490 6.47 31.79 -10.21
CA GLY A 490 6.35 30.35 -9.92
C GLY A 490 6.66 29.95 -8.46
N SER A 491 6.98 30.91 -7.58
CA SER A 491 7.35 30.64 -6.18
C SER A 491 6.26 31.06 -5.21
N PHE A 492 6.12 30.32 -4.11
CA PHE A 492 5.25 30.63 -2.98
C PHE A 492 5.84 30.10 -1.67
N THR A 493 5.34 30.57 -0.53
CA THR A 493 5.66 30.00 0.77
C THR A 493 4.51 29.13 1.24
N ALA A 494 4.76 27.84 1.37
CA ALA A 494 3.84 26.89 1.97
C ALA A 494 3.84 27.04 3.49
N MET A 495 2.70 27.46 4.07
CA MET A 495 2.50 27.51 5.52
C MET A 495 1.87 26.19 5.94
N LEU A 496 2.65 25.36 6.64
CA LEU A 496 2.27 23.99 7.05
C LEU A 496 2.03 23.99 8.58
N PRO A 497 0.80 23.84 9.05
CA PRO A 497 0.54 23.69 10.49
C PRO A 497 1.28 22.47 11.04
N SER A 498 1.52 22.44 12.35
CA SER A 498 2.07 21.26 13.02
C SER A 498 1.15 20.05 12.81
N THR A 499 1.72 18.87 12.70
CA THR A 499 1.01 17.59 12.59
C THR A 499 -0.21 17.71 11.66
N SER A 500 0.04 17.88 10.37
CA SER A 500 -1.01 18.18 9.38
C SER A 500 -0.68 17.67 7.99
N VAL A 501 -1.71 17.59 7.16
CA VAL A 501 -1.58 17.40 5.72
C VAL A 501 -2.20 18.60 5.02
N THR A 502 -1.45 19.26 4.15
CA THR A 502 -1.91 20.41 3.38
C THR A 502 -1.74 20.15 1.89
N THR A 503 -2.81 20.25 1.14
CA THR A 503 -2.81 20.14 -0.33
C THR A 503 -2.94 21.52 -0.94
N PHE A 504 -1.99 21.88 -1.78
CA PHE A 504 -2.02 23.12 -2.58
C PHE A 504 -2.44 22.74 -3.99
N SER A 505 -3.56 23.26 -4.45
CA SER A 505 -4.11 22.96 -5.79
C SER A 505 -4.42 24.22 -6.57
N GLY A 506 -4.11 24.23 -7.87
CA GLY A 506 -4.37 25.37 -8.76
C GLY A 506 -4.19 25.02 -10.23
N LYS A 507 -4.59 25.96 -11.10
CA LYS A 507 -4.50 25.84 -12.56
C LYS A 507 -3.99 27.13 -13.19
#